data_baab568dd3c926126215691ffacbbf73
#
_entry.id   baab568dd3c926126215691ffacbbf73
#
_cell.length_a   1.000
_cell.length_b   1.000
_cell.length_c   1.000
_cell.angle_alpha   90.00
_cell.angle_beta   90.00
_cell.angle_gamma   90.00
#
_symmetry.space_group_name_H-M   'P 1'
#
loop_
_entity.id
_entity.type
_entity.pdbx_description
1 polymer ?
#
loop_
_entity_poly.entity_id
_entity_poly.type
_entity_poly.pdbx_seq_one_letter_code
_entity_poly.pdbx_strand_id
1 'polypeptide(L)'
;VSDLPNVDFPTILVTVNLPGASPETMASSVATPLERQFSTIAGLDSMTSTNALGVTLIILQFNLSRDIDAAAQDVQAMITKAASQLPPELPTPPSYQKVNPADSPILFLALSSPTLPLSVVNDYADSFIAPRISMISGVAQVIIYGSQKFAVRIQLDPRALATRGIGIDEVQAAIQKGNVNLPTGTLW
;
A
#
# COMPACT_ATOMS: atom_id res chain seq x y z
N VAL A 1 20.86 -15.47 -15.31
CA VAL A 1 22.22 -14.97 -15.19
C VAL A 1 22.10 -13.47 -14.99
N SER A 2 22.44 -12.97 -13.81
CA SER A 2 22.44 -11.54 -13.50
C SER A 2 23.68 -10.91 -14.13
N ASP A 3 23.51 -9.87 -14.91
CA ASP A 3 24.61 -9.13 -15.56
C ASP A 3 25.37 -8.19 -14.59
N LEU A 4 24.92 -8.08 -13.35
CA LEU A 4 25.54 -7.24 -12.33
C LEU A 4 26.09 -8.12 -11.19
N PRO A 5 27.22 -7.72 -10.57
CA PRO A 5 27.68 -8.39 -9.36
C PRO A 5 26.58 -8.30 -8.29
N ASN A 6 26.35 -9.41 -7.60
CA ASN A 6 25.35 -9.56 -6.54
C ASN A 6 25.75 -8.70 -5.31
N VAL A 7 25.59 -7.40 -5.42
CA VAL A 7 25.76 -6.48 -4.29
C VAL A 7 24.33 -6.18 -3.81
N ASP A 8 23.85 -7.03 -2.92
CA ASP A 8 22.52 -6.90 -2.31
C ASP A 8 22.57 -5.81 -1.24
N PHE A 9 22.25 -4.58 -1.62
CA PHE A 9 22.03 -3.53 -0.63
C PHE A 9 20.76 -3.84 0.18
N PRO A 10 20.88 -4.01 1.50
CA PRO A 10 19.70 -4.22 2.34
C PRO A 10 18.73 -3.06 2.15
N THR A 11 17.58 -3.33 1.53
CA THR A 11 16.61 -2.29 1.19
C THR A 11 15.24 -2.66 1.70
N ILE A 12 14.54 -1.70 2.29
CA ILE A 12 13.16 -1.85 2.76
C ILE A 12 12.29 -0.81 2.06
N LEU A 13 11.21 -1.27 1.47
CA LEU A 13 10.17 -0.44 0.89
C LEU A 13 9.02 -0.32 1.89
N VAL A 14 8.66 0.91 2.25
CA VAL A 14 7.48 1.23 3.06
C VAL A 14 6.41 1.82 2.16
N THR A 15 5.20 1.28 2.23
CA THR A 15 4.04 1.73 1.45
C THR A 15 2.94 2.20 2.38
N VAL A 16 2.38 3.37 2.09
CA VAL A 16 1.24 3.94 2.81
C VAL A 16 0.18 4.37 1.80
N ASN A 17 -1.07 3.99 2.07
CA ASN A 17 -2.20 4.33 1.24
C ASN A 17 -3.19 5.21 2.02
N LEU A 18 -3.48 6.40 1.49
CA LEU A 18 -4.53 7.31 1.97
C LEU A 18 -5.37 7.77 0.78
N PRO A 19 -6.39 7.00 0.38
CA PRO A 19 -7.18 7.28 -0.82
C PRO A 19 -7.77 8.68 -0.82
N GLY A 20 -7.60 9.40 -1.93
CA GLY A 20 -8.13 10.74 -2.11
C GLY A 20 -7.21 11.88 -1.64
N ALA A 21 -6.12 11.59 -0.93
CA ALA A 21 -5.16 12.61 -0.52
C ALA A 21 -4.30 13.08 -1.70
N SER A 22 -4.08 14.40 -1.79
CA SER A 22 -3.17 14.96 -2.81
C SER A 22 -1.71 14.59 -2.52
N PRO A 23 -0.81 14.63 -3.52
CA PRO A 23 0.61 14.36 -3.30
C PRO A 23 1.24 15.25 -2.22
N GLU A 24 0.83 16.52 -2.13
CA GLU A 24 1.30 17.47 -1.11
C GLU A 24 0.83 17.06 0.29
N THR A 25 -0.42 16.59 0.41
CA THR A 25 -0.98 16.07 1.66
C THR A 25 -0.25 14.79 2.06
N MET A 26 0.01 13.88 1.09
CA MET A 26 0.79 12.67 1.33
C MET A 26 2.20 12.99 1.82
N ALA A 27 2.86 13.98 1.21
CA ALA A 27 4.20 14.41 1.61
C ALA A 27 4.21 14.99 3.04
N SER A 28 3.32 15.91 3.35
CA SER A 28 3.33 16.64 4.64
C SER A 28 2.77 15.83 5.80
N SER A 29 1.66 15.09 5.59
CA SER A 29 0.93 14.42 6.67
C SER A 29 1.34 12.96 6.85
N VAL A 30 1.96 12.33 5.84
CA VAL A 30 2.33 10.91 5.88
C VAL A 30 3.84 10.73 5.76
N ALA A 31 4.47 11.22 4.69
CA ALA A 31 5.90 11.00 4.48
C ALA A 31 6.76 11.67 5.56
N THR A 32 6.57 12.96 5.81
CA THR A 32 7.39 13.72 6.75
C THR A 32 7.41 13.15 8.18
N PRO A 33 6.29 12.75 8.80
CA PRO A 33 6.31 12.08 10.11
C PRO A 33 7.10 10.77 10.10
N LEU A 34 6.95 9.95 9.06
CA LEU A 34 7.66 8.68 8.92
C LEU A 34 9.16 8.91 8.69
N GLU A 35 9.54 9.81 7.79
CA GLU A 35 10.93 10.15 7.50
C GLU A 35 11.69 10.60 8.74
N ARG A 36 11.05 11.43 9.59
CA ARG A 36 11.64 11.88 10.86
C ARG A 36 11.95 10.70 11.79
N GLN A 37 11.09 9.69 11.84
CA GLN A 37 11.35 8.51 12.67
C GLN A 37 12.40 7.61 12.02
N PHE A 38 12.32 7.38 10.72
CA PHE A 38 13.26 6.51 10.00
C PHE A 38 14.68 7.08 9.98
N SER A 39 14.85 8.41 9.95
CA SER A 39 16.18 9.03 9.99
C SER A 39 16.96 8.73 11.28
N THR A 40 16.30 8.22 12.31
CA THR A 40 16.95 7.81 13.57
C THR A 40 17.43 6.35 13.58
N ILE A 41 17.14 5.59 12.52
CA ILE A 41 17.53 4.17 12.43
C ILE A 41 19.02 4.06 12.15
N ALA A 42 19.71 3.27 12.95
CA ALA A 42 21.13 3.05 12.79
C ALA A 42 21.45 2.27 11.51
N GLY A 43 22.46 2.72 10.77
CA GLY A 43 22.91 2.06 9.54
C GLY A 43 22.07 2.40 8.32
N LEU A 44 21.16 3.37 8.40
CA LEU A 44 20.48 3.94 7.23
C LEU A 44 21.51 4.74 6.40
N ASP A 45 21.64 4.40 5.13
CA ASP A 45 22.55 5.03 4.18
C ASP A 45 21.83 6.10 3.36
N SER A 46 20.68 5.74 2.82
CA SER A 46 19.83 6.66 2.06
C SER A 46 18.36 6.40 2.28
N MET A 47 17.56 7.47 2.14
CA MET A 47 16.12 7.43 2.20
C MET A 47 15.54 8.28 1.07
N THR A 48 14.63 7.69 0.31
CA THR A 48 13.92 8.38 -0.78
C THR A 48 12.44 8.16 -0.64
N SER A 49 11.66 9.24 -0.69
CA SER A 49 10.20 9.17 -0.69
C SER A 49 9.62 9.65 -2.02
N THR A 50 8.59 8.95 -2.47
CA THR A 50 7.80 9.31 -3.65
C THR A 50 6.34 9.41 -3.24
N ASN A 51 5.75 10.57 -3.46
CA ASN A 51 4.38 10.86 -3.10
C ASN A 51 3.52 11.04 -4.36
N ALA A 52 2.50 10.22 -4.48
CA ALA A 52 1.51 10.28 -5.55
C ALA A 52 0.10 10.44 -4.97
N LEU A 53 -0.92 10.51 -5.83
CA LEU A 53 -2.30 10.63 -5.40
C LEU A 53 -2.70 9.41 -4.54
N GLY A 54 -2.89 9.63 -3.25
CA GLY A 54 -3.31 8.61 -2.30
C GLY A 54 -2.26 7.56 -1.94
N VAL A 55 -1.01 7.69 -2.38
CA VAL A 55 0.05 6.69 -2.11
C VAL A 55 1.37 7.38 -1.79
N THR A 56 2.03 6.91 -0.75
CA THR A 56 3.43 7.23 -0.43
C THR A 56 4.26 5.95 -0.46
N LEU A 57 5.39 6.02 -1.16
CA LEU A 57 6.43 4.99 -1.18
C LEU A 57 7.70 5.57 -0.56
N ILE A 58 8.26 4.91 0.45
CA ILE A 58 9.52 5.29 1.08
C ILE A 58 10.49 4.13 0.93
N ILE A 59 11.60 4.37 0.27
CA ILE A 59 12.69 3.41 0.08
C ILE A 59 13.77 3.73 1.10
N LEU A 60 14.08 2.75 1.95
CA LEU A 60 15.13 2.82 2.96
C LEU A 60 16.25 1.88 2.55
N GLN A 61 17.42 2.43 2.25
CA GLN A 61 18.61 1.66 1.91
C GLN A 61 19.59 1.70 3.08
N PHE A 62 20.05 0.52 3.48
CA PHE A 62 20.95 0.35 4.62
C PHE A 62 22.36 0.00 4.17
N ASN A 63 23.34 0.20 5.05
CA ASN A 63 24.71 -0.21 4.82
C ASN A 63 24.80 -1.72 4.58
N LEU A 64 25.73 -2.16 3.74
CA LEU A 64 25.94 -3.58 3.40
C LEU A 64 26.22 -4.48 4.62
N SER A 65 26.78 -3.92 5.67
CA SER A 65 27.04 -4.65 6.93
C SER A 65 25.81 -4.80 7.83
N ARG A 66 24.70 -4.13 7.48
CA ARG A 66 23.49 -4.16 8.29
C ARG A 66 22.66 -5.41 8.00
N ASP A 67 22.30 -6.13 9.02
CA ASP A 67 21.34 -7.23 8.91
C ASP A 67 19.95 -6.70 8.56
N ILE A 68 19.35 -7.23 7.46
CA ILE A 68 18.07 -6.77 6.93
C ILE A 68 16.90 -7.12 7.87
N ASP A 69 17.01 -8.21 8.63
CA ASP A 69 15.96 -8.62 9.57
C ASP A 69 15.92 -7.69 10.77
N ALA A 70 17.08 -7.33 11.31
CA ALA A 70 17.20 -6.33 12.35
C ALA A 70 16.73 -4.95 11.86
N ALA A 71 17.08 -4.55 10.65
CA ALA A 71 16.60 -3.29 10.05
C ALA A 71 15.07 -3.28 9.90
N ALA A 72 14.47 -4.40 9.50
CA ALA A 72 13.02 -4.51 9.36
C ALA A 72 12.30 -4.39 10.72
N GLN A 73 12.87 -4.92 11.80
CA GLN A 73 12.32 -4.74 13.16
C GLN A 73 12.39 -3.27 13.59
N ASP A 74 13.50 -2.60 13.31
CA ASP A 74 13.64 -1.17 13.61
C ASP A 74 12.64 -0.33 12.81
N VAL A 75 12.46 -0.61 11.52
CA VAL A 75 11.46 0.05 10.68
C VAL A 75 10.06 -0.14 11.26
N GLN A 76 9.70 -1.36 11.67
CA GLN A 76 8.40 -1.64 12.29
C GLN A 76 8.22 -0.86 13.60
N ALA A 77 9.24 -0.79 14.43
CA ALA A 77 9.22 -0.02 15.68
C ALA A 77 9.02 1.48 15.41
N MET A 78 9.68 2.02 14.38
CA MET A 78 9.53 3.42 13.99
C MET A 78 8.16 3.71 13.36
N ILE A 79 7.59 2.80 12.58
CA ILE A 79 6.19 2.90 12.09
C ILE A 79 5.23 2.99 13.29
N THR A 80 5.38 2.10 14.26
CA THR A 80 4.54 2.11 15.46
C THR A 80 4.68 3.41 16.25
N LYS A 81 5.89 3.94 16.36
CA LYS A 81 6.15 5.23 17.03
C LYS A 81 5.55 6.40 16.26
N ALA A 82 5.56 6.37 14.93
CA ALA A 82 4.97 7.39 14.08
C ALA A 82 3.44 7.36 14.07
N ALA A 83 2.81 6.24 14.44
CA ALA A 83 1.38 6.01 14.28
C ALA A 83 0.49 7.11 14.90
N SER A 84 0.89 7.70 16.02
CA SER A 84 0.15 8.80 16.66
C SER A 84 0.25 10.14 15.92
N GLN A 85 1.19 10.26 14.97
CA GLN A 85 1.40 11.46 14.16
C GLN A 85 0.82 11.34 12.76
N LEU A 86 0.37 10.14 12.39
CA LEU A 86 -0.26 9.87 11.10
C LEU A 86 -1.74 10.22 11.12
N PRO A 87 -2.34 10.54 9.96
CA PRO A 87 -3.77 10.81 9.86
C PRO A 87 -4.61 9.63 10.38
N PRO A 88 -5.63 9.87 11.21
CA PRO A 88 -6.51 8.81 11.72
C PRO A 88 -7.38 8.18 10.63
N GLU A 89 -7.51 8.84 9.48
CA GLU A 89 -8.27 8.38 8.31
C GLU A 89 -7.53 7.31 7.49
N LEU A 90 -6.31 6.92 7.87
CA LEU A 90 -5.59 5.84 7.21
C LEU A 90 -6.38 4.53 7.28
N PRO A 91 -6.81 3.96 6.14
CA PRO A 91 -7.61 2.72 6.14
C PRO A 91 -6.81 1.51 6.61
N THR A 92 -5.49 1.56 6.43
CA THR A 92 -4.55 0.51 6.85
C THR A 92 -3.27 1.17 7.38
N PRO A 93 -2.64 0.60 8.40
CA PRO A 93 -1.32 1.04 8.84
C PRO A 93 -0.28 0.97 7.72
N PRO A 94 0.81 1.77 7.79
CA PRO A 94 1.94 1.62 6.88
C PRO A 94 2.43 0.18 6.84
N SER A 95 2.63 -0.34 5.64
CA SER A 95 3.20 -1.68 5.42
C SER A 95 4.64 -1.57 4.92
N TYR A 96 5.46 -2.54 5.25
CA TYR A 96 6.82 -2.60 4.76
C TYR A 96 7.14 -3.98 4.18
N GLN A 97 8.06 -3.99 3.24
CA GLN A 97 8.59 -5.22 2.67
C GLN A 97 10.09 -5.08 2.39
N LYS A 98 10.81 -6.18 2.58
CA LYS A 98 12.21 -6.27 2.17
C LYS A 98 12.24 -6.39 0.66
N VAL A 99 13.05 -5.58 0.00
CA VAL A 99 13.21 -5.60 -1.46
C VAL A 99 14.69 -5.69 -1.80
N ASN A 100 15.00 -6.43 -2.83
CA ASN A 100 16.33 -6.39 -3.42
C ASN A 100 16.24 -5.51 -4.68
N PRO A 101 16.92 -4.35 -4.73
CA PRO A 101 16.91 -3.49 -5.92
C PRO A 101 17.46 -4.16 -7.17
N ALA A 102 18.27 -5.21 -7.01
CA ALA A 102 18.82 -6.00 -8.12
C ALA A 102 17.83 -7.04 -8.67
N ASP A 103 16.72 -7.29 -7.97
CA ASP A 103 15.71 -8.23 -8.42
C ASP A 103 14.93 -7.66 -9.60
N SER A 104 15.12 -8.26 -10.76
CA SER A 104 14.33 -7.98 -11.95
C SER A 104 13.28 -9.08 -12.14
N PRO A 105 12.06 -8.74 -12.58
CA PRO A 105 11.09 -9.76 -12.93
C PRO A 105 11.64 -10.67 -14.02
N ILE A 106 11.67 -11.98 -13.75
CA ILE A 106 12.14 -12.99 -14.72
C ILE A 106 11.02 -13.45 -15.65
N LEU A 107 9.76 -13.21 -15.30
CA LEU A 107 8.59 -13.62 -16.06
C LEU A 107 7.48 -12.60 -15.94
N PHE A 108 6.93 -12.19 -17.07
CA PHE A 108 5.72 -11.38 -17.16
C PHE A 108 4.59 -12.24 -17.74
N LEU A 109 3.49 -12.35 -16.99
CA LEU A 109 2.28 -13.03 -17.42
C LEU A 109 1.18 -12.00 -17.71
N ALA A 110 0.70 -11.94 -18.96
CA ALA A 110 -0.43 -11.12 -19.32
C ALA A 110 -1.73 -11.92 -19.21
N LEU A 111 -2.67 -11.40 -18.43
CA LEU A 111 -4.01 -11.96 -18.28
C LEU A 111 -5.01 -11.08 -19.03
N SER A 112 -5.80 -11.68 -19.90
CA SER A 112 -6.86 -10.99 -20.63
C SER A 112 -8.08 -11.89 -20.76
N SER A 113 -9.24 -11.28 -20.85
CA SER A 113 -10.50 -11.99 -21.15
C SER A 113 -11.34 -11.16 -22.13
N PRO A 114 -11.89 -11.78 -23.17
CA PRO A 114 -12.81 -11.11 -24.09
C PRO A 114 -14.21 -10.89 -23.51
N THR A 115 -14.55 -11.60 -22.42
CA THR A 115 -15.90 -11.65 -21.86
C THR A 115 -16.00 -11.13 -20.44
N LEU A 116 -14.92 -11.21 -19.64
CA LEU A 116 -14.91 -10.81 -18.24
C LEU A 116 -14.36 -9.39 -18.09
N PRO A 117 -14.95 -8.57 -17.21
CA PRO A 117 -14.40 -7.26 -16.87
C PRO A 117 -13.05 -7.42 -16.16
N LEU A 118 -12.18 -6.41 -16.31
CA LEU A 118 -10.82 -6.45 -15.78
C LEU A 118 -10.76 -6.64 -14.25
N SER A 119 -11.77 -6.15 -13.52
CA SER A 119 -11.89 -6.37 -12.07
C SER A 119 -12.00 -7.85 -11.71
N VAL A 120 -12.80 -8.62 -12.46
CA VAL A 120 -12.95 -10.08 -12.23
C VAL A 120 -11.67 -10.83 -12.61
N VAL A 121 -11.02 -10.41 -13.70
CA VAL A 121 -9.71 -10.99 -14.08
C VAL A 121 -8.66 -10.72 -13.00
N ASN A 122 -8.67 -9.52 -12.43
CA ASN A 122 -7.79 -9.17 -11.31
C ASN A 122 -8.07 -10.01 -10.06
N ASP A 123 -9.33 -10.17 -9.67
CA ASP A 123 -9.72 -10.99 -8.51
C ASP A 123 -9.29 -12.45 -8.69
N TYR A 124 -9.37 -12.97 -9.92
CA TYR A 124 -8.88 -14.30 -10.24
C TYR A 124 -7.35 -14.39 -10.15
N ALA A 125 -6.64 -13.36 -10.64
CA ALA A 125 -5.19 -13.28 -10.52
C ALA A 125 -4.74 -13.27 -9.06
N ASP A 126 -5.39 -12.47 -8.22
CA ASP A 126 -5.04 -12.26 -6.81
C ASP A 126 -5.42 -13.48 -5.94
N SER A 127 -6.58 -14.09 -6.20
CA SER A 127 -7.11 -15.18 -5.36
C SER A 127 -6.60 -16.58 -5.77
N PHE A 128 -6.29 -16.79 -7.05
CA PHE A 128 -5.94 -18.13 -7.56
C PHE A 128 -4.55 -18.23 -8.15
N ILE A 129 -4.16 -17.29 -9.01
CA ILE A 129 -2.90 -17.40 -9.76
C ILE A 129 -1.71 -17.03 -8.87
N ALA A 130 -1.73 -15.85 -8.25
CA ALA A 130 -0.62 -15.36 -7.45
C ALA A 130 -0.27 -16.29 -6.28
N PRO A 131 -1.23 -16.82 -5.49
CA PRO A 131 -0.90 -17.76 -4.41
C PRO A 131 -0.28 -19.06 -4.91
N ARG A 132 -0.76 -19.59 -6.05
CA ARG A 132 -0.23 -20.84 -6.62
C ARG A 132 1.19 -20.67 -7.13
N ILE A 133 1.49 -19.54 -7.78
CA ILE A 133 2.84 -19.24 -8.27
C ILE A 133 3.77 -18.97 -7.08
N SER A 134 3.32 -18.26 -6.06
CA SER A 134 4.13 -17.98 -4.86
C SER A 134 4.53 -19.23 -4.07
N MET A 135 3.78 -20.32 -4.19
CA MET A 135 4.12 -21.61 -3.54
C MET A 135 5.17 -22.41 -4.29
N ILE A 136 5.56 -22.02 -5.51
CA ILE A 136 6.58 -22.72 -6.28
C ILE A 136 7.94 -22.42 -5.65
N SER A 137 8.71 -23.49 -5.40
CA SER A 137 10.07 -23.35 -4.87
C SER A 137 10.95 -22.50 -5.79
N GLY A 138 11.59 -21.48 -5.25
CA GLY A 138 12.43 -20.55 -6.01
C GLY A 138 11.72 -19.29 -6.47
N VAL A 139 10.42 -19.14 -6.24
CA VAL A 139 9.69 -17.90 -6.49
C VAL A 139 9.77 -17.03 -5.24
N ALA A 140 10.44 -15.88 -5.34
CA ALA A 140 10.59 -14.94 -4.25
C ALA A 140 9.35 -14.03 -4.08
N GLN A 141 8.80 -13.54 -5.19
CA GLN A 141 7.68 -12.62 -5.17
C GLN A 141 6.83 -12.71 -6.45
N VAL A 142 5.53 -12.47 -6.29
CA VAL A 142 4.57 -12.28 -7.40
C VAL A 142 3.91 -10.94 -7.23
N ILE A 143 4.01 -10.07 -8.25
CA ILE A 143 3.43 -8.73 -8.24
C ILE A 143 2.38 -8.64 -9.34
N ILE A 144 1.19 -8.15 -9.00
CA ILE A 144 0.12 -7.92 -9.97
C ILE A 144 0.10 -6.45 -10.34
N TYR A 145 0.32 -6.16 -11.62
CA TYR A 145 0.26 -4.79 -12.17
C TYR A 145 -1.07 -4.55 -12.88
N GLY A 146 -1.49 -3.28 -12.91
CA GLY A 146 -2.72 -2.87 -13.62
C GLY A 146 -4.01 -3.33 -12.95
N SER A 147 -3.96 -3.66 -11.66
CA SER A 147 -5.13 -4.13 -10.94
C SER A 147 -6.22 -3.05 -10.88
N GLN A 148 -7.45 -3.44 -11.21
CA GLN A 148 -8.64 -2.63 -11.01
C GLN A 148 -9.55 -3.31 -9.98
N LYS A 149 -9.47 -2.84 -8.74
CA LYS A 149 -10.36 -3.32 -7.68
C LYS A 149 -11.75 -2.73 -7.89
N PHE A 150 -12.78 -3.53 -7.60
CA PHE A 150 -14.14 -3.03 -7.57
C PHE A 150 -14.27 -1.92 -6.54
N ALA A 151 -14.83 -0.78 -6.95
CA ALA A 151 -15.10 0.33 -6.04
C ALA A 151 -16.43 0.97 -6.38
N VAL A 152 -17.21 1.29 -5.35
CA VAL A 152 -18.45 2.08 -5.49
C VAL A 152 -18.06 3.55 -5.39
N ARG A 153 -18.29 4.30 -6.46
CA ARG A 153 -18.07 5.74 -6.49
C ARG A 153 -19.39 6.46 -6.26
N ILE A 154 -19.49 7.20 -5.17
CA ILE A 154 -20.65 8.01 -4.84
C ILE A 154 -20.34 9.45 -5.23
N GLN A 155 -21.07 9.97 -6.20
CA GLN A 155 -20.97 11.37 -6.63
C GLN A 155 -22.08 12.18 -5.98
N LEU A 156 -21.70 13.25 -5.32
CA LEU A 156 -22.64 14.13 -4.62
C LEU A 156 -22.79 15.44 -5.41
N ASP A 157 -24.03 15.95 -5.49
CA ASP A 157 -24.29 17.29 -6.02
C ASP A 157 -24.20 18.30 -4.86
N PRO A 158 -23.19 19.23 -4.87
CA PRO A 158 -23.01 20.19 -3.80
C PRO A 158 -24.19 21.15 -3.65
N ARG A 159 -24.88 21.48 -4.76
CA ARG A 159 -26.03 22.40 -4.74
C ARG A 159 -27.24 21.72 -4.09
N ALA A 160 -27.47 20.46 -4.43
CA ALA A 160 -28.56 19.68 -3.83
C ALA A 160 -28.33 19.45 -2.32
N LEU A 161 -27.10 19.27 -1.89
CA LEU A 161 -26.73 19.17 -0.47
C LEU A 161 -26.99 20.51 0.26
N ALA A 162 -26.52 21.60 -0.31
CA ALA A 162 -26.70 22.94 0.27
C ALA A 162 -28.18 23.33 0.42
N THR A 163 -29.02 23.02 -0.57
CA THR A 163 -30.47 23.30 -0.49
C THR A 163 -31.20 22.50 0.58
N ARG A 164 -30.64 21.34 0.97
CA ARG A 164 -31.19 20.46 2.01
C ARG A 164 -30.54 20.66 3.38
N GLY A 165 -29.50 21.52 3.47
CA GLY A 165 -28.75 21.77 4.69
C GLY A 165 -27.97 20.56 5.18
N ILE A 166 -27.58 19.64 4.26
CA ILE A 166 -26.83 18.41 4.58
C ILE A 166 -25.34 18.66 4.35
N GLY A 167 -24.53 18.41 5.36
CA GLY A 167 -23.07 18.46 5.26
C GLY A 167 -22.52 17.20 4.55
N ILE A 168 -21.35 17.34 3.92
CA ILE A 168 -20.66 16.21 3.25
C ILE A 168 -20.23 15.14 4.27
N ASP A 169 -19.88 15.55 5.46
CA ASP A 169 -19.54 14.74 6.64
C ASP A 169 -20.73 13.89 7.13
N GLU A 170 -21.95 14.43 7.07
CA GLU A 170 -23.16 13.66 7.38
C GLU A 170 -23.40 12.53 6.38
N VAL A 171 -23.18 12.81 5.09
CA VAL A 171 -23.27 11.78 4.05
C VAL A 171 -22.19 10.72 4.23
N GLN A 172 -20.96 11.12 4.53
CA GLN A 172 -19.86 10.18 4.81
C GLN A 172 -20.20 9.29 6.00
N ALA A 173 -20.69 9.86 7.09
CA ALA A 173 -21.10 9.12 8.29
C ALA A 173 -22.25 8.14 7.99
N ALA A 174 -23.22 8.56 7.18
CA ALA A 174 -24.34 7.71 6.76
C ALA A 174 -23.87 6.51 5.92
N ILE A 175 -22.94 6.76 4.97
CA ILE A 175 -22.34 5.70 4.15
C ILE A 175 -21.55 4.72 5.03
N GLN A 176 -20.71 5.22 5.95
CA GLN A 176 -19.96 4.37 6.87
C GLN A 176 -20.87 3.51 7.75
N LYS A 177 -21.98 4.08 8.27
CA LYS A 177 -22.97 3.33 9.03
C LYS A 177 -23.75 2.32 8.19
N GLY A 178 -24.00 2.62 6.91
CA GLY A 178 -24.70 1.74 5.98
C GLY A 178 -23.81 0.62 5.39
N ASN A 179 -22.51 0.84 5.36
CA ASN A 179 -21.54 -0.14 4.83
C ASN A 179 -21.03 -1.06 5.95
N VAL A 180 -21.95 -1.76 6.58
CA VAL A 180 -21.63 -2.68 7.67
C VAL A 180 -21.98 -4.09 7.24
N ASN A 181 -20.97 -4.95 7.18
CA ASN A 181 -21.17 -6.38 6.96
C ASN A 181 -21.46 -7.06 8.30
N LEU A 182 -22.67 -6.81 8.83
CA LEU A 182 -23.13 -7.45 10.05
C LEU A 182 -23.68 -8.84 9.73
N PRO A 183 -23.35 -9.85 10.54
CA PRO A 183 -24.01 -11.14 10.45
C PRO A 183 -25.49 -10.96 10.83
N THR A 184 -26.36 -11.16 9.84
CA THR A 184 -27.81 -10.98 9.99
C THR A 184 -28.50 -12.16 10.69
N GLY A 185 -27.73 -13.12 11.19
CA GLY A 185 -28.27 -14.34 11.79
C GLY A 185 -28.75 -15.37 10.75
N THR A 186 -29.02 -16.58 11.19
CA THR A 186 -29.68 -17.65 10.41
C THR A 186 -31.16 -17.63 10.69
N LEU A 187 -31.98 -17.54 9.65
CA LEU A 187 -33.41 -17.88 9.74
C LEU A 187 -33.51 -19.40 9.81
N TRP A 188 -34.11 -19.91 10.86
CA TRP A 188 -34.50 -21.33 11.05
C TRP A 188 -35.85 -21.59 10.42
#